data_3cb6a6c11aaee4207cd3fd73ea78a855
#
_entry.id   3cb6a6c11aaee4207cd3fd73ea78a855
#
_cell.length_a   1.000
_cell.length_b   1.000
_cell.length_c   1.000
_cell.angle_alpha   90.00
_cell.angle_beta   90.00
_cell.angle_gamma   90.00
#
_symmetry.space_group_name_H-M   'P 1'
#
loop_
_entity.id
_entity.type
_entity.pdbx_description
1 polymer ?
#
loop_
_entity_poly.entity_id
_entity_poly.type
_entity_poly.pdbx_seq_one_letter_code
_entity_poly.pdbx_strand_id
1 'polypeptide(L)'
;MLRGFYTYSRKGSEPDEIRAAFDDLDDPKGASAGDSSSVVAYLNGLDRTKSFKPDSVLMHVGTHDIKRNVETRETQVSLEDYAKNIGAIVDWFARKEIELIWIRNGPIDEALHNERSKRFHRYEADLDAYNKAAEAILEPNQITVLDLPGFINNLGPLGELLKDHVHYKDEVVREQAAFIAGYLIGRE
;
A
#
# COMPACT_ATOMS: atom_id res chain seq x y z
N MET A 1 -7.19 -5.54 15.41
CA MET A 1 -7.52 -4.12 15.26
C MET A 1 -7.21 -3.61 13.85
N LEU A 2 -6.00 -3.69 13.33
CA LEU A 2 -5.63 -3.20 12.00
C LEU A 2 -6.33 -3.91 10.85
N ARG A 3 -6.44 -5.23 10.88
CA ARG A 3 -7.25 -5.97 9.90
C ARG A 3 -8.74 -5.61 10.03
N GLY A 4 -9.19 -5.27 11.22
CA GLY A 4 -10.51 -4.71 11.45
C GLY A 4 -10.66 -3.35 10.81
N PHE A 5 -9.68 -2.47 10.96
CA PHE A 5 -9.71 -1.13 10.41
C PHE A 5 -9.67 -1.14 8.87
N TYR A 6 -8.73 -1.88 8.28
CA TYR A 6 -8.63 -2.02 6.83
C TYR A 6 -9.85 -2.73 6.21
N THR A 7 -10.39 -3.75 6.88
CA THR A 7 -11.62 -4.42 6.46
C THR A 7 -12.86 -3.60 6.82
N TYR A 8 -12.75 -2.74 7.81
CA TYR A 8 -13.82 -1.91 8.32
C TYR A 8 -14.12 -0.77 7.34
N SER A 9 -13.09 -0.10 6.85
CA SER A 9 -13.25 0.91 5.83
C SER A 9 -13.85 0.36 4.51
N ARG A 10 -13.77 -0.94 4.32
CA ARG A 10 -14.33 -1.63 3.15
C ARG A 10 -15.73 -2.20 3.34
N LYS A 11 -16.21 -2.35 4.59
CA LYS A 11 -17.49 -3.02 4.88
C LYS A 11 -18.62 -2.06 5.20
N GLY A 12 -18.50 -0.82 4.81
CA GLY A 12 -19.62 0.10 4.91
C GLY A 12 -19.81 0.73 6.26
N SER A 13 -18.73 0.93 6.99
CA SER A 13 -18.71 1.69 8.23
C SER A 13 -18.14 3.09 8.05
N GLU A 14 -17.67 3.40 6.84
CA GLU A 14 -17.27 4.75 6.49
C GLU A 14 -18.49 5.65 6.38
N PRO A 15 -18.34 6.94 6.64
CA PRO A 15 -19.31 7.94 6.26
C PRO A 15 -19.69 7.82 4.77
N ASP A 16 -20.94 8.06 4.45
CA ASP A 16 -21.47 7.87 3.08
C ASP A 16 -20.71 8.67 2.03
N GLU A 17 -20.19 9.85 2.40
CA GLU A 17 -19.36 10.68 1.53
C GLU A 17 -18.02 10.02 1.17
N ILE A 18 -17.40 9.33 2.13
CA ILE A 18 -16.14 8.60 1.87
C ILE A 18 -16.43 7.38 1.01
N ARG A 19 -17.51 6.67 1.27
CA ARG A 19 -17.95 5.53 0.48
C ARG A 19 -18.23 5.93 -0.97
N ALA A 20 -18.96 7.01 -1.18
CA ALA A 20 -19.25 7.55 -2.50
C ALA A 20 -17.96 7.94 -3.25
N ALA A 21 -16.98 8.54 -2.55
CA ALA A 21 -15.68 8.85 -3.15
C ALA A 21 -14.87 7.59 -3.52
N PHE A 22 -15.04 6.51 -2.77
CA PHE A 22 -14.42 5.20 -3.06
C PHE A 22 -15.08 4.50 -4.25
N ASP A 23 -16.41 4.52 -4.31
CA ASP A 23 -17.18 3.91 -5.38
C ASP A 23 -16.87 4.56 -6.74
N ASP A 24 -16.54 5.85 -6.75
CA ASP A 24 -16.13 6.59 -7.96
C ASP A 24 -14.69 6.28 -8.41
N LEU A 25 -13.83 5.74 -7.51
CA LEU A 25 -12.40 5.56 -7.76
C LEU A 25 -11.98 4.11 -7.86
N ASP A 26 -12.74 3.19 -7.28
CA ASP A 26 -12.37 1.78 -7.19
C ASP A 26 -13.61 0.88 -7.32
N ASP A 27 -13.48 -0.22 -8.05
CA ASP A 27 -14.47 -1.28 -7.99
C ASP A 27 -14.54 -1.78 -6.53
N PRO A 28 -15.67 -1.61 -5.85
CA PRO A 28 -15.84 -1.98 -4.44
C PRO A 28 -15.53 -3.44 -4.14
N LYS A 29 -15.45 -4.26 -5.17
CA LYS A 29 -15.03 -5.67 -5.06
C LYS A 29 -13.51 -5.84 -5.06
N GLY A 30 -12.81 -4.88 -5.57
CA GLY A 30 -11.37 -4.97 -5.76
C GLY A 30 -10.57 -4.42 -4.61
N ALA A 31 -11.08 -3.49 -4.00
CA ALA A 31 -10.61 -2.71 -2.92
C ALA A 31 -9.15 -2.81 -2.52
N SER A 32 -8.25 -2.95 -3.38
CA SER A 32 -6.97 -2.31 -3.23
C SER A 32 -7.20 -0.87 -3.69
N ALA A 33 -6.62 0.09 -2.99
CA ALA A 33 -6.67 1.48 -3.44
C ALA A 33 -6.02 1.66 -4.84
N GLY A 34 -5.73 0.56 -5.51
CA GLY A 34 -5.10 0.54 -6.81
C GLY A 34 -3.62 0.93 -6.77
N ASP A 35 -3.17 1.61 -7.81
CA ASP A 35 -1.84 2.19 -7.91
C ASP A 35 -1.77 3.57 -7.24
N SER A 36 -0.57 4.17 -7.23
CA SER A 36 -0.35 5.47 -6.60
C SER A 36 -1.19 6.60 -7.22
N SER A 37 -1.48 6.53 -8.52
CA SER A 37 -2.33 7.51 -9.21
C SER A 37 -3.77 7.45 -8.71
N SER A 38 -4.28 6.23 -8.50
CA SER A 38 -5.61 5.99 -7.92
C SER A 38 -5.68 6.50 -6.47
N VAL A 39 -4.61 6.31 -5.68
CA VAL A 39 -4.52 6.86 -4.31
C VAL A 39 -4.57 8.38 -4.32
N VAL A 40 -3.80 9.05 -5.18
CA VAL A 40 -3.85 10.52 -5.32
C VAL A 40 -5.25 11.00 -5.69
N ALA A 41 -5.90 10.34 -6.65
CA ALA A 41 -7.26 10.68 -7.07
C ALA A 41 -8.25 10.51 -5.91
N TYR A 42 -8.13 9.41 -5.14
CA TYR A 42 -8.94 9.16 -3.95
C TYR A 42 -8.76 10.25 -2.89
N LEU A 43 -7.52 10.59 -2.53
CA LEU A 43 -7.23 11.63 -1.53
C LEU A 43 -7.81 12.99 -1.96
N ASN A 44 -7.70 13.34 -3.25
CA ASN A 44 -8.32 14.55 -3.80
C ASN A 44 -9.86 14.49 -3.74
N GLY A 45 -10.45 13.29 -3.86
CA GLY A 45 -11.86 13.06 -3.63
C GLY A 45 -12.27 13.35 -2.18
N LEU A 46 -11.45 12.93 -1.21
CA LEU A 46 -11.67 13.19 0.22
C LEU A 46 -11.64 14.68 0.58
N ASP A 47 -11.00 15.52 -0.21
CA ASP A 47 -11.02 16.97 0.01
C ASP A 47 -12.43 17.56 -0.04
N ARG A 48 -13.37 16.88 -0.69
CA ARG A 48 -14.79 17.25 -0.75
C ARG A 48 -15.57 16.84 0.49
N THR A 49 -14.98 16.00 1.34
CA THR A 49 -15.61 15.52 2.58
C THR A 49 -15.06 16.27 3.79
N LYS A 50 -15.91 16.59 4.75
CA LYS A 50 -15.50 17.23 6.01
C LYS A 50 -15.31 16.20 7.14
N SER A 51 -15.63 14.95 6.90
CA SER A 51 -15.73 13.88 7.91
C SER A 51 -14.44 13.06 8.08
N PHE A 52 -13.54 13.06 7.08
CA PHE A 52 -12.29 12.30 7.18
C PHE A 52 -11.26 13.04 8.04
N LYS A 53 -11.15 12.65 9.31
CA LYS A 53 -10.24 13.24 10.28
C LYS A 53 -9.65 12.16 11.21
N PRO A 54 -8.91 11.18 10.67
CA PRO A 54 -8.18 10.23 11.49
C PRO A 54 -6.97 10.93 12.14
N ASP A 55 -6.50 10.41 13.26
CA ASP A 55 -5.26 10.88 13.90
C ASP A 55 -4.04 10.43 13.08
N SER A 56 -4.08 9.20 12.58
CA SER A 56 -3.02 8.63 11.76
C SER A 56 -3.56 7.71 10.65
N VAL A 57 -2.80 7.56 9.57
CA VAL A 57 -3.12 6.67 8.46
C VAL A 57 -1.92 5.78 8.15
N LEU A 58 -2.16 4.46 8.14
CA LEU A 58 -1.22 3.47 7.63
C LEU A 58 -1.39 3.35 6.12
N MET A 59 -0.34 3.59 5.37
CA MET A 59 -0.37 3.54 3.91
C MET A 59 0.61 2.52 3.35
N HIS A 60 0.10 1.70 2.43
CA HIS A 60 0.86 0.73 1.67
C HIS A 60 0.49 0.87 0.20
N VAL A 61 1.38 1.44 -0.61
CA VAL A 61 1.17 1.65 -2.06
C VAL A 61 2.47 1.45 -2.82
N GLY A 62 2.39 0.89 -4.03
CA GLY A 62 3.52 0.62 -4.90
C GLY A 62 3.47 -0.76 -5.56
N THR A 63 2.91 -1.77 -4.91
CA THR A 63 2.82 -3.13 -5.47
C THR A 63 1.96 -3.23 -6.73
N HIS A 64 1.05 -2.28 -6.95
CA HIS A 64 0.31 -2.16 -8.20
C HIS A 64 1.08 -1.39 -9.25
N ASP A 65 1.82 -0.38 -8.85
CA ASP A 65 2.62 0.49 -9.71
C ASP A 65 3.67 -0.30 -10.50
N ILE A 66 4.33 -1.26 -9.84
CA ILE A 66 5.37 -2.12 -10.44
C ILE A 66 4.83 -3.24 -11.33
N LYS A 67 3.53 -3.35 -11.52
CA LYS A 67 2.99 -4.32 -12.48
C LYS A 67 3.50 -3.98 -13.88
N ARG A 68 4.32 -4.85 -14.43
CA ARG A 68 4.89 -4.70 -15.75
C ARG A 68 4.07 -5.49 -16.76
N ASN A 69 3.50 -4.81 -17.73
CA ASN A 69 2.76 -5.45 -18.82
C ASN A 69 3.67 -6.44 -19.57
N VAL A 70 3.20 -7.65 -19.85
CA VAL A 70 4.02 -8.70 -20.49
C VAL A 70 4.35 -8.40 -21.94
N GLU A 71 3.54 -7.60 -22.64
CA GLU A 71 3.70 -7.25 -24.04
C GLU A 71 4.55 -5.99 -24.21
N THR A 72 4.15 -4.87 -23.56
CA THR A 72 4.82 -3.58 -23.71
C THR A 72 6.08 -3.45 -22.85
N ARG A 73 6.21 -4.27 -21.82
CA ARG A 73 7.28 -4.22 -20.82
C ARG A 73 7.28 -2.96 -19.94
N GLU A 74 6.26 -2.15 -20.03
CA GLU A 74 6.09 -0.95 -19.22
C GLU A 74 5.47 -1.27 -17.88
N THR A 75 5.88 -0.55 -16.83
CA THR A 75 5.23 -0.60 -15.52
C THR A 75 3.88 0.13 -15.57
N GLN A 76 2.95 -0.26 -14.73
CA GLN A 76 1.60 0.34 -14.67
C GLN A 76 1.65 1.84 -14.39
N VAL A 77 2.55 2.25 -13.51
CA VAL A 77 2.91 3.65 -13.28
C VAL A 77 4.42 3.76 -13.42
N SER A 78 4.92 4.74 -14.18
CA SER A 78 6.35 4.94 -14.33
C SER A 78 7.00 5.30 -12.98
N LEU A 79 8.29 4.98 -12.81
CA LEU A 79 9.02 5.33 -11.59
C LEU A 79 8.99 6.85 -11.32
N GLU A 80 9.05 7.66 -12.37
CA GLU A 80 8.97 9.12 -12.27
C GLU A 80 7.59 9.57 -11.78
N ASP A 81 6.51 9.05 -12.37
CA ASP A 81 5.15 9.39 -11.95
C ASP A 81 4.83 8.84 -10.56
N TYR A 82 5.34 7.64 -10.22
CA TYR A 82 5.25 7.12 -8.86
C TYR A 82 5.87 8.08 -7.85
N ALA A 83 7.09 8.55 -8.09
CA ALA A 83 7.75 9.52 -7.21
C ALA A 83 6.93 10.81 -7.07
N LYS A 84 6.38 11.36 -8.16
CA LYS A 84 5.48 12.52 -8.12
C LYS A 84 4.23 12.25 -7.28
N ASN A 85 3.63 11.06 -7.45
CA ASN A 85 2.45 10.66 -6.71
C ASN A 85 2.74 10.52 -5.20
N ILE A 86 3.90 9.94 -4.82
CA ILE A 86 4.30 9.85 -3.41
C ILE A 86 4.47 11.25 -2.81
N GLY A 87 5.12 12.19 -3.53
CA GLY A 87 5.20 13.58 -3.10
C GLY A 87 3.81 14.21 -2.88
N ALA A 88 2.90 14.03 -3.82
CA ALA A 88 1.54 14.54 -3.70
C ALA A 88 0.76 13.94 -2.53
N ILE A 89 0.97 12.65 -2.23
CA ILE A 89 0.40 11.96 -1.06
C ILE A 89 0.94 12.59 0.22
N VAL A 90 2.26 12.72 0.36
CA VAL A 90 2.90 13.32 1.55
C VAL A 90 2.41 14.74 1.77
N ASP A 91 2.37 15.55 0.71
CA ASP A 91 1.87 16.93 0.78
C ASP A 91 0.39 17.00 1.20
N TRP A 92 -0.42 16.05 0.74
CA TRP A 92 -1.83 15.98 1.12
C TRP A 92 -2.00 15.74 2.61
N PHE A 93 -1.28 14.76 3.18
CA PHE A 93 -1.32 14.45 4.61
C PHE A 93 -0.78 15.60 5.46
N ALA A 94 0.32 16.23 5.03
CA ALA A 94 0.89 17.39 5.71
C ALA A 94 -0.11 18.56 5.78
N ARG A 95 -0.79 18.88 4.67
CA ARG A 95 -1.83 19.93 4.66
C ARG A 95 -3.03 19.63 5.56
N LYS A 96 -3.33 18.35 5.79
CA LYS A 96 -4.45 17.92 6.63
C LYS A 96 -4.06 17.75 8.10
N GLU A 97 -2.78 17.88 8.42
CA GLU A 97 -2.24 17.63 9.77
C GLU A 97 -2.59 16.22 10.26
N ILE A 98 -2.63 15.23 9.33
CA ILE A 98 -2.87 13.82 9.61
C ILE A 98 -1.53 13.10 9.56
N GLU A 99 -1.21 12.33 10.59
CA GLU A 99 0.00 11.54 10.61
C GLU A 99 -0.04 10.45 9.52
N LEU A 100 1.00 10.41 8.68
CA LEU A 100 1.21 9.34 7.71
C LEU A 100 2.25 8.36 8.25
N ILE A 101 1.89 7.08 8.30
CA ILE A 101 2.80 5.98 8.60
C ILE A 101 2.87 5.12 7.34
N TRP A 102 4.06 5.02 6.77
CA TRP A 102 4.30 4.26 5.55
C TRP A 102 4.65 2.81 5.85
N ILE A 103 4.07 1.87 5.12
CA ILE A 103 4.45 0.47 5.15
C ILE A 103 5.25 0.19 3.87
N ARG A 104 6.50 -0.22 4.01
CA ARG A 104 7.38 -0.59 2.91
C ARG A 104 6.78 -1.74 2.09
N ASN A 105 6.92 -1.68 0.76
CA ASN A 105 6.39 -2.72 -0.11
C ASN A 105 7.27 -3.97 -0.14
N GLY A 106 6.65 -5.14 -0.34
CA GLY A 106 7.29 -6.43 -0.50
C GLY A 106 7.14 -7.35 0.70
N PRO A 107 7.87 -8.46 0.70
CA PRO A 107 8.62 -9.00 -0.45
C PRO A 107 7.70 -9.60 -1.53
N ILE A 108 8.25 -9.91 -2.69
CA ILE A 108 7.60 -10.64 -3.78
C ILE A 108 8.39 -11.90 -4.11
N ASP A 109 7.71 -12.98 -4.47
CA ASP A 109 8.34 -14.15 -5.09
C ASP A 109 8.25 -13.96 -6.61
N GLU A 110 9.31 -13.35 -7.18
CA GLU A 110 9.38 -13.01 -8.61
C GLU A 110 9.18 -14.22 -9.50
N ALA A 111 9.86 -15.32 -9.19
CA ALA A 111 9.82 -16.53 -10.00
C ALA A 111 8.41 -17.14 -10.01
N LEU A 112 7.85 -17.36 -8.81
CA LEU A 112 6.53 -17.93 -8.65
C LEU A 112 5.44 -17.01 -9.23
N HIS A 113 5.56 -15.68 -8.98
CA HIS A 113 4.60 -14.73 -9.49
C HIS A 113 4.57 -14.69 -11.01
N ASN A 114 5.75 -14.58 -11.65
CA ASN A 114 5.86 -14.42 -13.09
C ASN A 114 5.55 -15.72 -13.85
N GLU A 115 5.75 -16.89 -13.24
CA GLU A 115 5.28 -18.17 -13.78
C GLU A 115 3.75 -18.23 -13.86
N ARG A 116 3.06 -17.78 -12.82
CA ARG A 116 1.62 -17.92 -12.70
C ARG A 116 0.82 -16.75 -13.28
N SER A 117 1.38 -15.55 -13.27
CA SER A 117 0.70 -14.38 -13.79
C SER A 117 0.86 -14.28 -15.31
N LYS A 118 -0.27 -14.22 -16.05
CA LYS A 118 -0.29 -14.15 -17.52
C LYS A 118 -0.50 -12.73 -18.06
N ARG A 119 -0.87 -11.78 -17.19
CA ARG A 119 -1.24 -10.42 -17.60
C ARG A 119 -0.14 -9.40 -17.33
N PHE A 120 0.57 -9.57 -16.24
CA PHE A 120 1.64 -8.68 -15.81
C PHE A 120 2.67 -9.46 -14.98
N HIS A 121 3.88 -8.99 -15.02
CA HIS A 121 4.97 -9.50 -14.20
C HIS A 121 5.32 -8.48 -13.12
N ARG A 122 6.01 -8.93 -12.07
CA ARG A 122 6.67 -8.09 -11.07
C ARG A 122 8.10 -8.54 -10.93
N TYR A 123 9.00 -7.57 -10.74
CA TYR A 123 10.42 -7.80 -10.61
C TYR A 123 10.93 -7.21 -9.30
N GLU A 124 11.82 -7.93 -8.61
CA GLU A 124 12.44 -7.44 -7.38
C GLU A 124 13.21 -6.15 -7.61
N ALA A 125 13.87 -6.02 -8.76
CA ALA A 125 14.57 -4.80 -9.15
C ALA A 125 13.64 -3.58 -9.26
N ASP A 126 12.41 -3.76 -9.77
CA ASP A 126 11.40 -2.72 -9.81
C ASP A 126 10.93 -2.39 -8.38
N LEU A 127 10.65 -3.41 -7.56
CA LEU A 127 10.26 -3.22 -6.16
C LEU A 127 11.28 -2.39 -5.39
N ASP A 128 12.57 -2.72 -5.53
CA ASP A 128 13.66 -2.00 -4.89
C ASP A 128 13.77 -0.56 -5.37
N ALA A 129 13.64 -0.32 -6.67
CA ALA A 129 13.69 1.02 -7.25
C ALA A 129 12.54 1.90 -6.74
N TYR A 130 11.32 1.35 -6.67
CA TYR A 130 10.14 2.07 -6.19
C TYR A 130 10.19 2.31 -4.68
N ASN A 131 10.64 1.35 -3.88
CA ASN A 131 10.86 1.57 -2.46
C ASN A 131 11.89 2.69 -2.23
N LYS A 132 13.04 2.68 -2.92
CA LYS A 132 14.04 3.74 -2.83
C LYS A 132 13.50 5.11 -3.23
N ALA A 133 12.70 5.18 -4.29
CA ALA A 133 12.08 6.43 -4.73
C ALA A 133 11.09 6.96 -3.69
N ALA A 134 10.30 6.09 -3.06
CA ALA A 134 9.42 6.48 -1.97
C ALA A 134 10.23 6.95 -0.75
N GLU A 135 11.22 6.18 -0.30
CA GLU A 135 12.04 6.49 0.88
C GLU A 135 12.78 7.82 0.72
N ALA A 136 13.29 8.14 -0.49
CA ALA A 136 13.92 9.42 -0.78
C ALA A 136 12.99 10.65 -0.59
N ILE A 137 11.67 10.43 -0.64
CA ILE A 137 10.66 11.47 -0.38
C ILE A 137 10.20 11.42 1.08
N LEU A 138 10.01 10.22 1.62
CA LEU A 138 9.48 10.02 2.97
C LEU A 138 10.48 10.49 4.05
N GLU A 139 11.76 10.18 3.90
CA GLU A 139 12.81 10.47 4.89
C GLU A 139 12.97 11.98 5.15
N PRO A 140 13.11 12.87 4.15
CA PRO A 140 13.22 14.32 4.40
C PRO A 140 11.95 14.90 5.05
N ASN A 141 10.79 14.28 4.83
CA ASN A 141 9.51 14.66 5.41
C ASN A 141 9.25 14.01 6.79
N GLN A 142 10.24 13.29 7.35
CA GLN A 142 10.15 12.63 8.66
C GLN A 142 8.96 11.65 8.78
N ILE A 143 8.56 11.05 7.65
CA ILE A 143 7.51 10.03 7.63
C ILE A 143 8.08 8.72 8.15
N THR A 144 7.42 8.14 9.13
CA THR A 144 7.80 6.81 9.64
C THR A 144 7.57 5.72 8.59
N VAL A 145 8.59 4.91 8.36
CA VAL A 145 8.53 3.74 7.47
C VAL A 145 8.61 2.46 8.30
N LEU A 146 7.57 1.64 8.23
CA LEU A 146 7.56 0.31 8.83
C LEU A 146 8.17 -0.71 7.88
N ASP A 147 9.23 -1.37 8.30
CA ASP A 147 9.89 -2.43 7.53
C ASP A 147 9.14 -3.78 7.69
N LEU A 148 7.92 -3.82 7.18
CA LEU A 148 7.13 -5.05 7.14
C LEU A 148 7.82 -6.16 6.34
N PRO A 149 8.47 -5.89 5.18
CA PRO A 149 9.26 -6.90 4.47
C PRO A 149 10.36 -7.53 5.31
N GLY A 150 11.11 -6.75 6.07
CA GLY A 150 12.14 -7.25 6.99
C GLY A 150 11.53 -8.16 8.05
N PHE A 151 10.38 -7.80 8.63
CA PHE A 151 9.66 -8.67 9.54
C PHE A 151 9.24 -9.99 8.87
N ILE A 152 8.65 -9.94 7.66
CA ILE A 152 8.19 -11.12 6.92
C ILE A 152 9.37 -12.07 6.62
N ASN A 153 10.52 -11.54 6.21
CA ASN A 153 11.70 -12.33 5.92
C ASN A 153 12.22 -13.12 7.13
N ASN A 154 11.93 -12.66 8.36
CA ASN A 154 12.27 -13.39 9.57
C ASN A 154 11.28 -14.52 9.93
N LEU A 155 10.12 -14.59 9.27
CA LEU A 155 9.15 -15.66 9.50
C LEU A 155 9.48 -16.94 8.75
N GLY A 156 10.33 -16.89 7.72
CA GLY A 156 10.76 -18.03 6.94
C GLY A 156 10.82 -17.76 5.42
N PRO A 157 11.04 -18.81 4.62
CA PRO A 157 11.09 -18.71 3.16
C PRO A 157 9.75 -18.21 2.60
N LEU A 158 9.79 -17.20 1.74
CA LEU A 158 8.58 -16.52 1.23
C LEU A 158 7.58 -17.49 0.58
N GLY A 159 8.05 -18.47 -0.19
CA GLY A 159 7.17 -19.46 -0.83
C GLY A 159 6.38 -20.31 0.16
N GLU A 160 6.87 -20.49 1.41
CA GLU A 160 6.16 -21.19 2.47
C GLU A 160 5.14 -20.29 3.19
N LEU A 161 5.29 -18.97 3.08
CA LEU A 161 4.40 -18.00 3.72
C LEU A 161 3.19 -17.64 2.84
N LEU A 162 3.27 -17.90 1.55
CA LEU A 162 2.22 -17.60 0.58
C LEU A 162 1.20 -18.75 0.47
N LYS A 163 -0.07 -18.41 0.27
CA LYS A 163 -1.14 -19.36 -0.09
C LYS A 163 -1.34 -19.48 -1.61
N ASP A 164 -0.91 -18.49 -2.33
CA ASP A 164 -0.82 -18.46 -3.81
C ASP A 164 0.44 -17.70 -4.21
N HIS A 165 0.50 -17.05 -5.38
CA HIS A 165 1.70 -16.33 -5.83
C HIS A 165 1.73 -14.85 -5.37
N VAL A 166 0.78 -14.41 -4.54
CA VAL A 166 0.65 -13.00 -4.08
C VAL A 166 0.17 -12.89 -2.64
N HIS A 167 -0.78 -13.73 -2.23
CA HIS A 167 -1.45 -13.57 -0.94
C HIS A 167 -0.79 -14.43 0.12
N TYR A 168 -0.57 -13.85 1.28
CA TYR A 168 -0.08 -14.57 2.45
C TYR A 168 -1.13 -15.49 3.05
N LYS A 169 -0.68 -16.57 3.67
CA LYS A 169 -1.51 -17.45 4.51
C LYS A 169 -2.12 -16.66 5.67
N ASP A 170 -3.27 -17.10 6.16
CA ASP A 170 -4.01 -16.37 7.20
C ASP A 170 -3.24 -16.24 8.53
N GLU A 171 -2.40 -17.23 8.86
CA GLU A 171 -1.51 -17.14 10.03
C GLU A 171 -0.46 -16.02 9.83
N VAL A 172 0.14 -15.92 8.65
CA VAL A 172 1.13 -14.87 8.35
C VAL A 172 0.48 -13.47 8.36
N VAL A 173 -0.75 -13.37 7.86
CA VAL A 173 -1.51 -12.11 7.94
C VAL A 173 -1.77 -11.70 9.39
N ARG A 174 -2.00 -12.66 10.30
CA ARG A 174 -2.13 -12.37 11.73
C ARG A 174 -0.83 -11.88 12.35
N GLU A 175 0.30 -12.47 11.98
CA GLU A 175 1.63 -12.04 12.45
C GLU A 175 1.97 -10.62 11.95
N GLN A 176 1.69 -10.32 10.68
CA GLN A 176 1.84 -8.97 10.14
C GLN A 176 0.96 -7.96 10.90
N ALA A 177 -0.28 -8.32 11.18
CA ALA A 177 -1.19 -7.47 11.95
C ALA A 177 -0.70 -7.25 13.38
N ALA A 178 -0.13 -8.28 14.02
CA ALA A 178 0.46 -8.17 15.36
C ALA A 178 1.70 -7.28 15.37
N PHE A 179 2.57 -7.39 14.35
CA PHE A 179 3.74 -6.52 14.18
C PHE A 179 3.34 -5.04 14.09
N ILE A 180 2.37 -4.73 13.23
CA ILE A 180 1.89 -3.35 13.05
C ILE A 180 1.18 -2.86 14.33
N ALA A 181 0.37 -3.69 14.98
CA ALA A 181 -0.30 -3.34 16.23
C ALA A 181 0.71 -3.08 17.36
N GLY A 182 1.76 -3.91 17.46
CA GLY A 182 2.85 -3.73 18.43
C GLY A 182 3.57 -2.39 18.26
N TYR A 183 3.83 -2.00 17.01
CA TYR A 183 4.38 -0.67 16.72
C TYR A 183 3.47 0.46 17.20
N LEU A 184 2.17 0.39 16.90
CA LEU A 184 1.22 1.45 17.26
C LEU A 184 1.03 1.58 18.78
N ILE A 185 1.00 0.44 19.51
CA ILE A 185 0.86 0.43 20.97
C ILE A 185 2.15 0.92 21.66
N GLY A 186 3.31 0.58 21.12
CA GLY A 186 4.60 0.97 21.69
C GLY A 186 4.93 2.47 21.56
N ARG A 187 4.07 3.25 20.94
CA ARG A 187 4.21 4.72 20.78
C ARG A 187 3.49 5.52 21.86
N GLU A 188 2.58 4.89 22.63
CA GLU A 188 1.88 5.49 23.76
C GLU A 188 2.80 5.53 25.01
#